data_f09d986e0917f77fbc9a2ea70ede66bd
#
_entry.id   f09d986e0917f77fbc9a2ea70ede66bd
#
_cell.length_a   1.000
_cell.length_b   1.000
_cell.length_c   1.000
_cell.angle_alpha   90.00
_cell.angle_beta   90.00
_cell.angle_gamma   90.00
#
_symmetry.space_group_name_H-M   'P 1'
#
loop_
_entity.id
_entity.type
_entity.pdbx_description
1 polymer ?
#
loop_
_entity_poly.entity_id
_entity_poly.type
_entity_poly.pdbx_seq_one_letter_code
_entity_poly.pdbx_strand_id
1 'polypeptide(L)'
;MIAQNDINQNWAASRVAQLPDRWQRKLLTAWVRQRGNFDPTDWRNEGEASRNANLNLLHLTDSLGAVRLPLDATDANICDRANVMASQCGELAQVYHTADLLRQAMGRKARANGVEPPPDTIADQGALRRMTDPLWWRRGLRKCHAKAVEGAAIELGYVNKTRDIYVSNESLTRRTQQNQRNAASLEATTARNELGQEYTLAELAAKGTANKAIRRAELMTRISGFERIARDMEHAGMFFTMTCPSRMHKWRTVAGGRVMENPKFDGTTPREAQAYLAKVWARIRASLKRQGVGLYGFRIAEPNHDGTPHWHLLVFHDADKAEALRETVW
;
A
#
# COMPACT_ATOMS: atom_id res chain seq x y z
N MET A 1 -30.28 22.80 -25.29
CA MET A 1 -28.96 22.16 -25.46
C MET A 1 -27.86 22.79 -24.59
N ILE A 2 -27.65 24.12 -24.55
CA ILE A 2 -26.61 24.79 -23.78
C ILE A 2 -26.76 24.52 -22.26
N ALA A 3 -27.95 24.68 -21.70
CA ALA A 3 -28.23 24.47 -20.27
C ALA A 3 -27.99 23.01 -19.81
N GLN A 4 -28.29 22.02 -20.65
CA GLN A 4 -28.07 20.61 -20.32
C GLN A 4 -26.57 20.24 -20.34
N ASN A 5 -25.78 20.87 -21.20
CA ASN A 5 -24.34 20.70 -21.24
C ASN A 5 -23.66 21.22 -19.96
N ASP A 6 -24.11 22.38 -19.45
CA ASP A 6 -23.58 22.97 -18.21
C ASP A 6 -23.91 22.09 -16.98
N ILE A 7 -25.11 21.54 -16.91
CA ILE A 7 -25.55 20.65 -15.83
C ILE A 7 -24.66 19.35 -15.81
N ASN A 8 -24.45 18.73 -16.97
CA ASN A 8 -23.63 17.53 -17.08
C ASN A 8 -22.14 17.81 -16.76
N GLN A 9 -21.62 18.96 -17.19
CA GLN A 9 -20.24 19.36 -16.87
C GLN A 9 -20.07 19.62 -15.38
N ASN A 10 -20.97 20.36 -14.75
CA ASN A 10 -20.95 20.63 -13.31
C ASN A 10 -21.08 19.33 -12.50
N TRP A 11 -21.95 18.41 -12.93
CA TRP A 11 -22.07 17.10 -12.31
C TRP A 11 -20.76 16.30 -12.42
N ALA A 12 -20.16 16.18 -13.61
CA ALA A 12 -18.91 15.46 -13.81
C ALA A 12 -17.76 16.07 -12.99
N ALA A 13 -17.65 17.40 -12.96
CA ALA A 13 -16.67 18.12 -12.17
C ALA A 13 -16.84 17.82 -10.65
N SER A 14 -18.08 17.84 -10.15
CA SER A 14 -18.37 17.54 -8.75
C SER A 14 -18.00 16.10 -8.36
N ARG A 15 -18.19 15.14 -9.28
CA ARG A 15 -17.85 13.73 -9.06
C ARG A 15 -16.35 13.50 -8.88
N VAL A 16 -15.50 14.28 -9.53
CA VAL A 16 -14.05 14.12 -9.47
C VAL A 16 -13.36 15.10 -8.51
N ALA A 17 -14.08 16.05 -7.93
CA ALA A 17 -13.53 17.16 -7.14
C ALA A 17 -12.66 16.73 -5.95
N GLN A 18 -12.87 15.53 -5.39
CA GLN A 18 -12.11 14.99 -4.25
C GLN A 18 -10.98 14.05 -4.68
N LEU A 19 -10.61 14.07 -5.96
CA LEU A 19 -9.51 13.29 -6.51
C LEU A 19 -8.30 14.19 -6.77
N PRO A 20 -7.06 13.66 -6.78
CA PRO A 20 -5.89 14.41 -7.21
C PRO A 20 -6.03 15.02 -8.60
N ASP A 21 -5.52 16.24 -8.81
CA ASP A 21 -5.71 17.04 -10.03
C ASP A 21 -5.43 16.29 -11.34
N ARG A 22 -4.35 15.47 -11.38
CA ARG A 22 -4.03 14.71 -12.59
C ARG A 22 -5.07 13.63 -12.89
N TRP A 23 -5.75 13.10 -11.83
CA TRP A 23 -6.81 12.11 -11.99
C TRP A 23 -8.10 12.77 -12.46
N GLN A 24 -8.43 13.93 -11.89
CA GLN A 24 -9.55 14.75 -12.37
C GLN A 24 -9.42 15.00 -13.86
N ARG A 25 -8.26 15.53 -14.30
CA ARG A 25 -8.01 15.80 -15.73
C ARG A 25 -8.16 14.56 -16.61
N LYS A 26 -7.61 13.42 -16.19
CA LYS A 26 -7.71 12.16 -16.96
C LYS A 26 -9.15 11.70 -17.10
N LEU A 27 -9.90 11.69 -16.00
CA LEU A 27 -11.29 11.22 -15.98
C LEU A 27 -12.21 12.15 -16.75
N LEU A 28 -12.06 13.46 -16.60
CA LEU A 28 -12.84 14.45 -17.37
C LEU A 28 -12.52 14.39 -18.86
N THR A 29 -11.25 14.24 -19.23
CA THR A 29 -10.86 14.07 -20.64
C THR A 29 -11.46 12.80 -21.24
N ALA A 30 -11.43 11.69 -20.51
CA ALA A 30 -12.04 10.43 -20.96
C ALA A 30 -13.56 10.55 -21.08
N TRP A 31 -14.21 11.22 -20.13
CA TRP A 31 -15.64 11.47 -20.12
C TRP A 31 -16.07 12.36 -21.30
N VAL A 32 -15.35 13.45 -21.58
CA VAL A 32 -15.60 14.32 -22.76
C VAL A 32 -15.45 13.52 -24.05
N ARG A 33 -14.38 12.72 -24.17
CA ARG A 33 -14.13 11.89 -25.35
C ARG A 33 -15.25 10.87 -25.58
N GLN A 34 -15.74 10.22 -24.53
CA GLN A 34 -16.84 9.25 -24.64
C GLN A 34 -18.14 9.91 -25.09
N ARG A 35 -18.43 11.12 -24.60
CA ARG A 35 -19.60 11.90 -25.03
C ARG A 35 -19.53 12.33 -26.48
N GLY A 36 -18.34 12.63 -27.00
CA GLY A 36 -18.14 12.99 -28.40
C GLY A 36 -18.07 11.81 -29.38
N ASN A 37 -18.11 10.57 -28.88
CA ASN A 37 -18.02 9.38 -29.71
C ASN A 37 -19.43 8.88 -30.10
N PHE A 38 -20.15 9.69 -30.89
CA PHE A 38 -21.46 9.36 -31.45
C PHE A 38 -21.51 9.70 -32.94
N ASP A 39 -22.44 9.06 -33.67
CA ASP A 39 -22.71 9.40 -35.06
C ASP A 39 -23.51 10.73 -35.12
N PRO A 40 -22.93 11.80 -35.68
CA PRO A 40 -23.63 13.10 -35.71
C PRO A 40 -24.89 13.11 -36.56
N THR A 41 -25.13 12.06 -37.36
CA THR A 41 -26.35 11.92 -38.17
C THR A 41 -27.52 11.31 -37.41
N ASP A 42 -27.26 10.70 -36.22
CA ASP A 42 -28.29 10.11 -35.38
C ASP A 42 -28.32 10.79 -33.98
N TRP A 43 -29.22 11.73 -33.78
CA TRP A 43 -29.43 12.46 -32.53
C TRP A 43 -29.76 11.59 -31.32
N ARG A 44 -30.24 10.35 -31.52
CA ARG A 44 -30.55 9.39 -30.46
C ARG A 44 -29.25 8.87 -29.85
N ASN A 45 -28.20 8.71 -30.63
CA ASN A 45 -26.88 8.24 -30.21
C ASN A 45 -26.13 9.26 -29.33
N GLU A 46 -26.41 10.58 -29.46
CA GLU A 46 -25.82 11.60 -28.57
C GLU A 46 -26.29 11.43 -27.13
N GLY A 47 -27.59 11.19 -26.92
CA GLY A 47 -28.17 10.96 -25.61
C GLY A 47 -27.61 9.65 -24.96
N GLU A 48 -27.44 8.61 -25.74
CA GLU A 48 -26.91 7.34 -25.31
C GLU A 48 -25.40 7.44 -24.98
N ALA A 49 -24.59 8.09 -25.80
CA ALA A 49 -23.19 8.33 -25.57
C ALA A 49 -22.98 9.15 -24.27
N SER A 50 -23.78 10.18 -24.06
CA SER A 50 -23.77 11.00 -22.83
C SER A 50 -24.15 10.18 -21.61
N ARG A 51 -25.18 9.34 -21.69
CA ARG A 51 -25.61 8.45 -20.61
C ARG A 51 -24.53 7.44 -20.27
N ASN A 52 -23.91 6.80 -21.25
CA ASN A 52 -22.87 5.82 -21.08
C ASN A 52 -21.60 6.45 -20.45
N ALA A 53 -21.21 7.65 -20.88
CA ALA A 53 -20.12 8.40 -20.29
C ALA A 53 -20.39 8.73 -18.81
N ASN A 54 -21.59 9.16 -18.47
CA ASN A 54 -22.00 9.46 -17.10
C ASN A 54 -22.00 8.19 -16.24
N LEU A 55 -22.54 7.07 -16.73
CA LEU A 55 -22.52 5.79 -16.01
C LEU A 55 -21.10 5.29 -15.77
N ASN A 56 -20.23 5.36 -16.75
CA ASN A 56 -18.83 4.97 -16.62
C ASN A 56 -18.09 5.83 -15.58
N LEU A 57 -18.29 7.15 -15.61
CA LEU A 57 -17.69 8.05 -14.63
C LEU A 57 -18.25 7.77 -13.23
N LEU A 58 -19.55 7.54 -13.11
CA LEU A 58 -20.21 7.17 -11.85
C LEU A 58 -19.60 5.90 -11.26
N HIS A 59 -19.57 4.81 -12.02
CA HIS A 59 -19.00 3.53 -11.57
C HIS A 59 -17.53 3.66 -11.13
N LEU A 60 -16.71 4.35 -11.93
CA LEU A 60 -15.32 4.61 -11.58
C LEU A 60 -15.19 5.40 -10.29
N THR A 61 -15.93 6.50 -10.14
CA THR A 61 -15.82 7.34 -8.93
C THR A 61 -16.41 6.67 -7.70
N ASP A 62 -17.43 5.82 -7.84
CA ASP A 62 -18.01 5.05 -6.75
C ASP A 62 -17.05 3.95 -6.27
N SER A 63 -16.36 3.27 -7.19
CA SER A 63 -15.32 2.29 -6.83
C SER A 63 -14.14 2.92 -6.07
N LEU A 64 -13.80 4.18 -6.39
CA LEU A 64 -12.76 4.95 -5.72
C LEU A 64 -13.26 5.60 -4.41
N GLY A 65 -14.56 5.85 -4.28
CA GLY A 65 -15.17 6.68 -3.25
C GLY A 65 -15.44 6.01 -1.90
N ALA A 66 -15.09 4.73 -1.72
CA ALA A 66 -15.27 4.01 -0.44
C ALA A 66 -14.40 4.55 0.71
N VAL A 67 -13.67 5.63 0.50
CA VAL A 67 -12.72 6.20 1.46
C VAL A 67 -13.36 7.39 2.18
N ARG A 68 -13.28 7.38 3.51
CA ARG A 68 -13.90 8.40 4.37
C ARG A 68 -13.15 9.73 4.44
N LEU A 69 -11.99 9.80 3.83
CA LEU A 69 -11.22 11.01 3.57
C LEU A 69 -11.09 11.17 2.06
N PRO A 70 -11.24 12.38 1.51
CA PRO A 70 -10.98 12.64 0.10
C PRO A 70 -9.61 12.11 -0.33
N LEU A 71 -9.49 11.56 -1.53
CA LEU A 71 -8.22 11.00 -2.01
C LEU A 71 -7.13 12.06 -2.21
N ASP A 72 -7.53 13.32 -2.38
CA ASP A 72 -6.65 14.50 -2.42
C ASP A 72 -6.33 15.08 -1.02
N ALA A 73 -6.94 14.54 0.06
CA ALA A 73 -6.78 15.09 1.40
C ALA A 73 -5.30 15.28 1.75
N THR A 74 -4.98 16.45 2.29
CA THR A 74 -3.63 16.81 2.74
C THR A 74 -3.30 16.15 4.07
N ASP A 75 -2.03 16.21 4.49
CA ASP A 75 -1.64 15.76 5.82
C ASP A 75 -2.30 16.58 6.94
N ALA A 76 -2.56 17.87 6.70
CA ALA A 76 -3.31 18.73 7.63
C ALA A 76 -4.74 18.21 7.84
N ASN A 77 -5.46 17.91 6.76
CA ASN A 77 -6.80 17.33 6.84
C ASN A 77 -6.82 16.01 7.62
N ILE A 78 -5.79 15.17 7.46
CA ILE A 78 -5.64 13.92 8.23
C ILE A 78 -5.41 14.21 9.72
N CYS A 79 -4.59 15.23 10.05
CA CYS A 79 -4.35 15.64 11.43
C CYS A 79 -5.62 16.20 12.09
N ASP A 80 -6.35 17.06 11.39
CA ASP A 80 -7.63 17.63 11.88
C ASP A 80 -8.65 16.53 12.12
N ARG A 81 -8.78 15.59 11.16
CA ARG A 81 -9.65 14.43 11.33
C ARG A 81 -9.25 13.56 12.51
N ALA A 82 -7.94 13.38 12.74
CA ALA A 82 -7.43 12.62 13.89
C ALA A 82 -7.80 13.27 15.23
N ASN A 83 -7.68 14.59 15.33
CA ASN A 83 -8.09 15.35 16.50
C ASN A 83 -9.59 15.19 16.78
N VAL A 84 -10.44 15.34 15.75
CA VAL A 84 -11.88 15.17 15.86
C VAL A 84 -12.23 13.74 16.31
N MET A 85 -11.59 12.71 15.76
CA MET A 85 -11.87 11.32 16.13
C MET A 85 -11.46 11.02 17.58
N ALA A 86 -10.33 11.53 18.03
CA ALA A 86 -9.86 11.37 19.40
C ALA A 86 -10.80 12.06 20.41
N SER A 87 -11.24 13.30 20.14
CA SER A 87 -12.22 14.03 20.95
C SER A 87 -13.53 13.27 21.07
N GLN A 88 -14.08 12.85 19.92
CA GLN A 88 -15.32 12.08 19.90
C GLN A 88 -15.21 10.72 20.60
N CYS A 89 -14.03 10.10 20.64
CA CYS A 89 -13.81 8.91 21.48
C CYS A 89 -13.82 9.28 22.96
N GLY A 90 -13.22 10.42 23.35
CA GLY A 90 -13.29 10.91 24.72
C GLY A 90 -14.72 11.16 25.20
N GLU A 91 -15.56 11.74 24.33
CA GLU A 91 -16.98 12.04 24.62
C GLU A 91 -17.80 10.75 24.87
N LEU A 92 -17.44 9.61 24.26
CA LEU A 92 -18.12 8.34 24.51
C LEU A 92 -18.01 7.88 25.97
N ALA A 93 -17.00 8.33 26.72
CA ALA A 93 -16.86 8.02 28.13
C ALA A 93 -17.98 8.61 29.01
N GLN A 94 -18.70 9.62 28.52
CA GLN A 94 -19.87 10.20 29.19
C GLN A 94 -21.10 9.31 29.04
N VAL A 95 -21.12 8.43 28.03
CA VAL A 95 -22.28 7.58 27.70
C VAL A 95 -22.08 6.13 28.18
N TYR A 96 -20.84 5.64 28.07
CA TYR A 96 -20.51 4.25 28.37
C TYR A 96 -19.69 4.18 29.68
N HIS A 97 -20.28 3.64 30.73
CA HIS A 97 -19.70 3.66 32.08
C HIS A 97 -18.84 2.43 32.42
N THR A 98 -18.82 1.39 31.56
CA THR A 98 -17.93 0.23 31.74
C THR A 98 -16.82 0.26 30.68
N ALA A 99 -15.62 -0.18 31.07
CA ALA A 99 -14.45 -0.18 30.19
C ALA A 99 -14.67 -1.03 28.93
N ASP A 100 -15.34 -2.18 29.05
CA ASP A 100 -15.64 -3.08 27.93
C ASP A 100 -16.60 -2.43 26.92
N LEU A 101 -17.75 -1.90 27.38
CA LEU A 101 -18.71 -1.23 26.47
C LEU A 101 -18.11 -0.01 25.79
N LEU A 102 -17.32 0.77 26.53
CA LEU A 102 -16.60 1.92 25.99
C LEU A 102 -15.58 1.50 24.92
N ARG A 103 -14.79 0.46 25.20
CA ARG A 103 -13.84 -0.12 24.24
C ARG A 103 -14.53 -0.59 22.96
N GLN A 104 -15.66 -1.29 23.09
CA GLN A 104 -16.43 -1.73 21.94
C GLN A 104 -16.98 -0.56 21.14
N ALA A 105 -17.51 0.49 21.79
CA ALA A 105 -18.03 1.68 21.13
C ALA A 105 -16.93 2.44 20.37
N MET A 106 -15.78 2.68 21.01
CA MET A 106 -14.62 3.28 20.36
C MET A 106 -14.08 2.40 19.22
N GLY A 107 -14.05 1.07 19.40
CA GLY A 107 -13.63 0.11 18.38
C GLY A 107 -14.55 0.14 17.15
N ARG A 108 -15.87 0.21 17.33
CA ARG A 108 -16.82 0.42 16.21
C ARG A 108 -16.52 1.71 15.47
N LYS A 109 -16.26 2.80 16.20
CA LYS A 109 -15.89 4.09 15.59
C LYS A 109 -14.58 4.02 14.83
N ALA A 110 -13.58 3.29 15.35
CA ALA A 110 -12.31 3.08 14.66
C ALA A 110 -12.51 2.33 13.34
N ARG A 111 -13.15 1.17 13.37
CA ARG A 111 -13.47 0.38 12.15
C ARG A 111 -14.32 1.19 11.19
N ALA A 112 -15.28 1.93 11.70
CA ALA A 112 -16.08 2.85 10.92
C ALA A 112 -15.26 3.91 10.18
N ASN A 113 -14.04 4.24 10.58
CA ASN A 113 -13.11 5.12 9.89
C ASN A 113 -11.94 4.39 9.20
N GLY A 114 -12.06 3.06 9.03
CA GLY A 114 -11.04 2.23 8.37
C GLY A 114 -9.80 1.98 9.24
N VAL A 115 -9.82 2.37 10.51
CA VAL A 115 -8.70 2.16 11.44
C VAL A 115 -8.98 0.93 12.28
N GLU A 116 -8.04 -0.02 12.28
CA GLU A 116 -8.15 -1.21 13.11
C GLU A 116 -7.95 -0.84 14.59
N PRO A 117 -8.90 -1.18 15.48
CA PRO A 117 -8.74 -0.89 16.91
C PRO A 117 -7.59 -1.69 17.53
N PRO A 118 -7.12 -1.30 18.73
CA PRO A 118 -6.12 -2.06 19.45
C PRO A 118 -6.60 -3.51 19.69
N PRO A 119 -5.71 -4.53 19.50
CA PRO A 119 -6.07 -5.93 19.63
C PRO A 119 -6.45 -6.29 21.08
N ASP A 120 -7.23 -7.36 21.26
CA ASP A 120 -7.75 -7.79 22.56
C ASP A 120 -6.65 -8.24 23.55
N THR A 121 -5.45 -8.51 23.06
CA THR A 121 -4.25 -8.76 23.89
C THR A 121 -3.80 -7.54 24.70
N ILE A 122 -4.30 -6.33 24.38
CA ILE A 122 -4.00 -5.09 25.11
C ILE A 122 -5.11 -4.86 26.12
N ALA A 123 -4.74 -4.62 27.40
CA ALA A 123 -5.69 -4.29 28.44
C ALA A 123 -6.56 -3.06 28.08
N ASP A 124 -7.82 -3.05 28.54
CA ASP A 124 -8.82 -2.03 28.18
C ASP A 124 -8.32 -0.61 28.41
N GLN A 125 -7.71 -0.32 29.56
CA GLN A 125 -7.15 1.00 29.84
C GLN A 125 -6.11 1.44 28.79
N GLY A 126 -5.25 0.54 28.35
CA GLY A 126 -4.25 0.80 27.31
C GLY A 126 -4.89 1.00 25.93
N ALA A 127 -5.96 0.27 25.61
CA ALA A 127 -6.72 0.41 24.38
C ALA A 127 -7.49 1.74 24.35
N LEU A 128 -8.18 2.09 25.43
CA LEU A 128 -8.93 3.34 25.56
C LEU A 128 -8.02 4.56 25.45
N ARG A 129 -6.86 4.56 26.14
CA ARG A 129 -5.85 5.64 26.04
C ARG A 129 -5.36 5.84 24.61
N ARG A 130 -5.18 4.76 23.84
CA ARG A 130 -4.78 4.87 22.43
C ARG A 130 -5.88 5.48 21.58
N MET A 131 -7.12 5.04 21.74
CA MET A 131 -8.25 5.53 20.94
C MET A 131 -8.69 6.95 21.29
N THR A 132 -8.25 7.50 22.43
CA THR A 132 -8.38 8.93 22.77
C THR A 132 -7.15 9.77 22.42
N ASP A 133 -6.07 9.16 21.89
CA ASP A 133 -4.85 9.85 21.47
C ASP A 133 -4.93 10.25 19.99
N PRO A 134 -4.86 11.55 19.65
CA PRO A 134 -4.82 12.02 18.28
C PRO A 134 -3.65 11.44 17.46
N LEU A 135 -2.51 11.15 18.10
CA LEU A 135 -1.34 10.59 17.42
C LEU A 135 -1.58 9.14 16.96
N TRP A 136 -2.35 8.37 17.72
CA TRP A 136 -2.76 7.02 17.32
C TRP A 136 -3.69 7.09 16.09
N TRP A 137 -4.71 7.96 16.13
CA TRP A 137 -5.61 8.18 15.00
C TRP A 137 -4.87 8.65 13.75
N ARG A 138 -3.97 9.62 13.90
CA ARG A 138 -3.16 10.14 12.79
C ARG A 138 -2.38 9.04 12.09
N ARG A 139 -1.74 8.14 12.84
CA ARG A 139 -1.01 6.99 12.27
C ARG A 139 -1.95 6.04 11.53
N GLY A 140 -3.10 5.72 12.12
CA GLY A 140 -4.12 4.86 11.53
C GLY A 140 -4.68 5.45 10.23
N LEU A 141 -5.15 6.69 10.28
CA LEU A 141 -5.72 7.39 9.13
C LEU A 141 -4.72 7.59 7.99
N ARG A 142 -3.46 7.96 8.28
CA ARG A 142 -2.40 8.04 7.25
C ARG A 142 -2.20 6.70 6.54
N LYS A 143 -2.18 5.60 7.29
CA LYS A 143 -2.02 4.26 6.71
C LYS A 143 -3.21 3.86 5.83
N CYS A 144 -4.42 4.12 6.28
CA CYS A 144 -5.64 3.84 5.51
C CYS A 144 -5.71 4.69 4.25
N HIS A 145 -5.47 5.99 4.38
CA HIS A 145 -5.49 6.92 3.26
C HIS A 145 -4.40 6.60 2.21
N ALA A 146 -3.17 6.29 2.65
CA ALA A 146 -2.10 5.90 1.74
C ALA A 146 -2.45 4.63 0.93
N LYS A 147 -3.07 3.64 1.58
CA LYS A 147 -3.55 2.43 0.88
C LYS A 147 -4.65 2.73 -0.14
N ALA A 148 -5.57 3.62 0.22
CA ALA A 148 -6.66 4.00 -0.66
C ALA A 148 -6.17 4.77 -1.89
N VAL A 149 -5.27 5.74 -1.69
CA VAL A 149 -4.64 6.49 -2.79
C VAL A 149 -3.87 5.55 -3.72
N GLU A 150 -3.06 4.65 -3.17
CA GLU A 150 -2.28 3.71 -4.00
C GLU A 150 -3.19 2.74 -4.74
N GLY A 151 -4.21 2.16 -4.06
CA GLY A 151 -5.19 1.29 -4.69
C GLY A 151 -5.92 1.97 -5.83
N ALA A 152 -6.38 3.20 -5.64
CA ALA A 152 -7.02 4.01 -6.67
C ALA A 152 -6.08 4.33 -7.85
N ALA A 153 -4.81 4.64 -7.59
CA ALA A 153 -3.82 4.88 -8.64
C ALA A 153 -3.56 3.64 -9.50
N ILE A 154 -3.49 2.46 -8.87
CA ILE A 154 -3.37 1.17 -9.55
C ILE A 154 -4.61 0.92 -10.41
N GLU A 155 -5.81 1.11 -9.86
CA GLU A 155 -7.08 0.91 -10.56
C GLU A 155 -7.25 1.85 -11.76
N LEU A 156 -6.83 3.10 -11.61
CA LEU A 156 -6.78 4.06 -12.70
C LEU A 156 -5.64 3.81 -13.71
N GLY A 157 -4.82 2.76 -13.51
CA GLY A 157 -3.74 2.39 -14.41
C GLY A 157 -2.60 3.40 -14.45
N TYR A 158 -2.31 4.09 -13.35
CA TYR A 158 -1.14 4.94 -13.24
C TYR A 158 0.12 4.14 -12.94
N VAL A 159 0.01 3.11 -12.08
CA VAL A 159 1.15 2.26 -11.72
C VAL A 159 1.35 1.18 -12.79
N ASN A 160 2.36 1.36 -13.62
CA ASN A 160 2.69 0.45 -14.72
C ASN A 160 4.14 0.67 -15.21
N LYS A 161 4.60 -0.15 -16.16
CA LYS A 161 5.97 -0.14 -16.69
C LYS A 161 6.41 1.17 -17.36
N THR A 162 5.49 2.02 -17.78
CA THR A 162 5.77 3.22 -18.59
C THR A 162 5.48 4.54 -17.88
N ARG A 163 4.82 4.48 -16.71
CA ARG A 163 4.44 5.68 -15.93
C ARG A 163 5.06 5.64 -14.55
N ASP A 164 4.26 5.36 -13.54
CA ASP A 164 4.68 5.27 -12.14
C ASP A 164 5.17 3.83 -11.89
N ILE A 165 6.46 3.56 -12.11
CA ILE A 165 7.01 2.19 -12.26
C ILE A 165 6.83 1.32 -11.01
N TYR A 166 6.96 1.87 -9.81
CA TYR A 166 6.92 1.10 -8.55
C TYR A 166 5.77 1.52 -7.61
N VAL A 167 5.42 2.79 -7.64
CA VAL A 167 4.43 3.39 -6.74
C VAL A 167 3.90 4.66 -7.38
N SER A 168 2.64 5.02 -7.08
CA SER A 168 2.04 6.24 -7.63
C SER A 168 2.83 7.49 -7.25
N ASN A 169 2.85 8.49 -8.14
CA ASN A 169 3.49 9.78 -7.85
C ASN A 169 2.86 10.48 -6.65
N GLU A 170 1.57 10.30 -6.41
CA GLU A 170 0.87 10.82 -5.21
C GLU A 170 1.44 10.20 -3.94
N SER A 171 1.62 8.88 -3.90
CA SER A 171 2.22 8.18 -2.76
C SER A 171 3.68 8.57 -2.57
N LEU A 172 4.44 8.71 -3.67
CA LEU A 172 5.83 9.15 -3.64
C LEU A 172 5.95 10.56 -3.07
N THR A 173 5.16 11.51 -3.57
CA THR A 173 5.16 12.91 -3.13
C THR A 173 4.81 13.00 -1.63
N ARG A 174 3.76 12.32 -1.19
CA ARG A 174 3.37 12.26 0.23
C ARG A 174 4.49 11.71 1.11
N ARG A 175 5.14 10.63 0.67
CA ARG A 175 6.25 10.03 1.42
C ARG A 175 7.46 10.95 1.49
N THR A 176 7.78 11.63 0.40
CA THR A 176 8.88 12.60 0.34
C THR A 176 8.62 13.76 1.31
N GLN A 177 7.43 14.35 1.27
CA GLN A 177 7.04 15.41 2.20
C GLN A 177 7.07 14.96 3.67
N GLN A 178 6.61 13.73 3.95
CA GLN A 178 6.69 13.17 5.30
C GLN A 178 8.14 12.98 5.75
N ASN A 179 9.02 12.50 4.87
CA ASN A 179 10.43 12.33 5.17
C ASN A 179 11.12 13.70 5.44
N GLN A 180 10.75 14.74 4.69
CA GLN A 180 11.25 16.10 4.91
C GLN A 180 10.81 16.64 6.28
N ARG A 181 9.53 16.50 6.65
CA ARG A 181 9.04 16.89 7.98
C ARG A 181 9.72 16.10 9.11
N ASN A 182 9.92 14.80 8.91
CA ASN A 182 10.63 13.97 9.89
C ASN A 182 12.09 14.41 10.05
N ALA A 183 12.77 14.71 8.94
CA ALA A 183 14.15 15.19 8.97
C ALA A 183 14.27 16.53 9.73
N ALA A 184 13.37 17.47 9.45
CA ALA A 184 13.32 18.75 10.16
C ALA A 184 13.08 18.57 11.68
N SER A 185 12.19 17.65 12.07
CA SER A 185 11.94 17.34 13.49
C SER A 185 13.16 16.69 14.16
N LEU A 186 13.85 15.79 13.47
CA LEU A 186 15.07 15.15 14.00
C LEU A 186 16.21 16.16 14.17
N GLU A 187 16.33 17.10 13.25
CA GLU A 187 17.34 18.16 13.31
C GLU A 187 17.07 19.16 14.46
N ALA A 188 15.79 19.48 14.68
CA ALA A 188 15.35 20.40 15.72
C ALA A 188 15.34 19.80 17.14
N THR A 189 15.56 18.48 17.27
CA THR A 189 15.51 17.79 18.58
C THR A 189 16.90 17.35 18.98
N THR A 190 17.36 17.79 20.15
CA THR A 190 18.64 17.40 20.74
C THR A 190 18.46 16.38 21.86
N ALA A 191 19.40 15.46 21.97
CA ALA A 191 19.56 14.56 23.09
C ALA A 191 20.87 14.86 23.81
N ARG A 192 20.85 14.89 25.14
CA ARG A 192 22.02 15.10 25.98
C ARG A 192 22.30 13.80 26.76
N ASN A 193 23.55 13.36 26.76
CA ASN A 193 23.98 12.22 27.54
C ASN A 193 24.43 12.62 28.97
N GLU A 194 24.76 11.62 29.79
CA GLU A 194 25.21 11.80 31.18
C GLU A 194 26.51 12.59 31.29
N LEU A 195 27.34 12.62 30.24
CA LEU A 195 28.58 13.38 30.16
C LEU A 195 28.38 14.84 29.70
N GLY A 196 27.12 15.26 29.48
CA GLY A 196 26.78 16.59 29.03
C GLY A 196 26.97 16.83 27.53
N GLN A 197 27.29 15.81 26.74
CA GLN A 197 27.40 15.93 25.29
C GLN A 197 26.02 16.00 24.65
N GLU A 198 25.86 16.92 23.71
CA GLU A 198 24.60 17.14 22.98
C GLU A 198 24.77 16.73 21.54
N TYR A 199 23.76 16.03 21.02
CA TYR A 199 23.67 15.60 19.63
C TYR A 199 22.23 15.81 19.13
N THR A 200 22.06 16.21 17.87
CA THR A 200 20.74 16.18 17.25
C THR A 200 20.29 14.73 17.05
N LEU A 201 18.98 14.48 17.07
CA LEU A 201 18.47 13.16 16.74
C LEU A 201 18.79 12.80 15.28
N ALA A 202 18.98 13.77 14.40
CA ALA A 202 19.43 13.56 13.03
C ALA A 202 20.86 12.98 12.98
N GLU A 203 21.80 13.52 13.74
CA GLU A 203 23.18 13.00 13.85
C GLU A 203 23.20 11.56 14.38
N LEU A 204 22.39 11.28 15.42
CA LEU A 204 22.28 9.92 15.98
C LEU A 204 21.65 8.94 14.96
N ALA A 205 20.59 9.35 14.26
CA ALA A 205 19.94 8.54 13.23
C ALA A 205 20.88 8.29 12.04
N ALA A 206 21.74 9.25 11.68
CA ALA A 206 22.72 9.10 10.59
C ALA A 206 23.77 8.03 10.88
N LYS A 207 24.11 7.80 12.16
CA LYS A 207 25.09 6.80 12.60
C LYS A 207 24.49 5.40 12.79
N GLY A 208 23.16 5.25 12.79
CA GLY A 208 22.46 4.01 13.02
C GLY A 208 21.89 3.34 11.74
N THR A 209 21.24 2.21 11.91
CA THR A 209 20.57 1.45 10.84
C THR A 209 19.34 2.19 10.26
N ALA A 210 18.92 3.31 10.83
CA ALA A 210 17.97 4.22 10.22
C ALA A 210 18.52 4.85 8.93
N ASN A 211 19.84 5.02 8.84
CA ASN A 211 20.52 5.46 7.62
C ASN A 211 20.47 4.37 6.55
N LYS A 212 19.87 4.70 5.39
CA LYS A 212 19.71 3.75 4.28
C LYS A 212 21.05 3.29 3.70
N ALA A 213 22.07 4.15 3.69
CA ALA A 213 23.40 3.81 3.19
C ALA A 213 24.08 2.76 4.08
N ILE A 214 24.00 2.93 5.42
CA ILE A 214 24.53 1.96 6.39
C ILE A 214 23.78 0.63 6.23
N ARG A 215 22.45 0.66 6.18
CA ARG A 215 21.63 -0.54 5.99
C ARG A 215 21.98 -1.29 4.70
N ARG A 216 22.20 -0.54 3.60
CA ARG A 216 22.64 -1.14 2.33
C ARG A 216 24.03 -1.77 2.47
N ALA A 217 24.96 -1.08 3.09
CA ALA A 217 26.32 -1.60 3.32
C ALA A 217 26.31 -2.87 4.16
N GLU A 218 25.54 -2.90 5.26
CA GLU A 218 25.35 -4.12 6.09
C GLU A 218 24.76 -5.27 5.27
N LEU A 219 23.75 -5.03 4.45
CA LEU A 219 23.15 -6.07 3.59
C LEU A 219 24.18 -6.60 2.59
N MET A 220 24.93 -5.73 1.93
CA MET A 220 25.98 -6.12 0.98
C MET A 220 27.09 -6.91 1.64
N THR A 221 27.50 -6.52 2.84
CA THR A 221 28.51 -7.26 3.65
C THR A 221 28.01 -8.67 3.99
N ARG A 222 26.71 -8.80 4.37
CA ARG A 222 26.11 -10.12 4.64
C ARG A 222 26.05 -10.98 3.39
N ILE A 223 25.68 -10.41 2.22
CA ILE A 223 25.65 -11.15 0.95
C ILE A 223 27.04 -11.66 0.62
N SER A 224 28.07 -10.79 0.67
CA SER A 224 29.46 -11.18 0.42
C SER A 224 29.95 -12.22 1.44
N GLY A 225 29.53 -12.12 2.72
CA GLY A 225 29.84 -13.10 3.74
C GLY A 225 29.25 -14.48 3.44
N PHE A 226 27.99 -14.53 3.00
CA PHE A 226 27.35 -15.79 2.61
C PHE A 226 27.98 -16.40 1.35
N GLU A 227 28.33 -15.59 0.35
CA GLU A 227 29.05 -16.03 -0.85
C GLU A 227 30.41 -16.63 -0.49
N ARG A 228 31.15 -15.98 0.44
CA ARG A 228 32.45 -16.50 0.90
C ARG A 228 32.30 -17.84 1.62
N ILE A 229 31.34 -17.96 2.56
CA ILE A 229 31.02 -19.21 3.25
C ILE A 229 30.65 -20.30 2.24
N ALA A 230 29.82 -19.98 1.27
CA ALA A 230 29.40 -20.93 0.24
C ALA A 230 30.60 -21.43 -0.58
N ARG A 231 31.55 -20.55 -0.90
CA ARG A 231 32.79 -20.92 -1.62
C ARG A 231 33.67 -21.82 -0.76
N ASP A 232 33.85 -21.47 0.51
CA ASP A 232 34.69 -22.23 1.43
C ASP A 232 34.11 -23.64 1.76
N MET A 233 32.76 -23.79 1.65
CA MET A 233 32.03 -25.04 1.84
C MET A 233 31.73 -25.79 0.54
N GLU A 234 32.16 -25.28 -0.62
CA GLU A 234 31.83 -25.81 -1.96
C GLU A 234 30.33 -25.92 -2.24
N HIS A 235 29.57 -25.03 -1.63
CA HIS A 235 28.11 -24.92 -1.86
C HIS A 235 27.77 -24.23 -3.18
N ALA A 236 26.70 -24.66 -3.82
CA ALA A 236 26.12 -24.02 -4.99
C ALA A 236 25.16 -22.89 -4.59
N GLY A 237 25.11 -21.83 -5.43
CA GLY A 237 24.14 -20.75 -5.30
C GLY A 237 23.00 -20.89 -6.30
N MET A 238 21.76 -20.66 -5.88
CA MET A 238 20.59 -20.65 -6.75
C MET A 238 19.78 -19.39 -6.52
N PHE A 239 19.42 -18.71 -7.63
CA PHE A 239 18.51 -17.57 -7.60
C PHE A 239 17.20 -17.95 -8.30
N PHE A 240 16.07 -17.71 -7.64
CA PHE A 240 14.75 -17.94 -8.22
C PHE A 240 13.71 -16.94 -7.71
N THR A 241 12.60 -16.86 -8.43
CA THR A 241 11.48 -15.98 -8.09
C THR A 241 10.23 -16.81 -7.82
N MET A 242 9.61 -16.59 -6.68
CA MET A 242 8.31 -17.17 -6.34
C MET A 242 7.22 -16.13 -6.60
N THR A 243 6.26 -16.48 -7.45
CA THR A 243 5.13 -15.62 -7.79
C THR A 243 3.81 -16.19 -7.27
N CYS A 244 2.84 -15.32 -7.07
CA CYS A 244 1.48 -15.74 -6.77
C CYS A 244 0.78 -16.31 -8.00
N PRO A 245 -0.18 -17.24 -7.84
CA PRO A 245 -0.98 -17.75 -8.96
C PRO A 245 -1.82 -16.62 -9.60
N SER A 246 -2.10 -16.78 -10.90
CA SER A 246 -2.83 -15.78 -11.70
C SER A 246 -4.13 -15.30 -11.06
N ARG A 247 -4.88 -16.17 -10.37
CA ARG A 247 -6.13 -15.80 -9.68
C ARG A 247 -5.97 -14.73 -8.59
N MET A 248 -4.75 -14.51 -8.08
CA MET A 248 -4.45 -13.49 -7.07
C MET A 248 -4.04 -12.14 -7.66
N HIS A 249 -3.93 -12.04 -8.99
CA HIS A 249 -3.59 -10.82 -9.71
C HIS A 249 -4.84 -10.16 -10.28
N LYS A 250 -5.12 -8.91 -9.87
CA LYS A 250 -6.25 -8.14 -10.40
C LYS A 250 -6.07 -7.80 -11.87
N TRP A 251 -4.83 -7.56 -12.30
CA TRP A 251 -4.51 -7.13 -13.65
C TRP A 251 -3.65 -8.14 -14.39
N ARG A 252 -3.85 -8.27 -15.68
CA ARG A 252 -3.03 -9.08 -16.58
C ARG A 252 -2.59 -8.28 -17.80
N THR A 253 -1.39 -8.55 -18.28
CA THR A 253 -0.91 -8.02 -19.55
C THR A 253 -1.30 -8.98 -20.66
N VAL A 254 -1.95 -8.46 -21.70
CA VAL A 254 -2.31 -9.22 -22.92
C VAL A 254 -1.38 -8.85 -24.08
N ALA A 255 -1.55 -9.54 -25.22
CA ALA A 255 -0.79 -9.28 -26.43
C ALA A 255 -0.77 -7.78 -26.79
N GLY A 256 0.38 -7.26 -27.21
CA GLY A 256 0.60 -5.83 -27.45
C GLY A 256 0.86 -4.99 -26.18
N GLY A 257 1.09 -5.62 -25.02
CA GLY A 257 1.44 -4.91 -23.78
C GLY A 257 0.25 -4.20 -23.09
N ARG A 258 -0.97 -4.41 -23.56
CA ARG A 258 -2.18 -3.81 -22.97
C ARG A 258 -2.52 -4.50 -21.65
N VAL A 259 -2.77 -3.70 -20.61
CA VAL A 259 -3.20 -4.17 -19.29
C VAL A 259 -4.72 -4.24 -19.25
N MET A 260 -5.27 -5.38 -18.84
CA MET A 260 -6.70 -5.63 -18.70
C MET A 260 -6.99 -6.28 -17.35
N GLU A 261 -8.22 -6.14 -16.88
CA GLU A 261 -8.68 -6.85 -15.70
C GLU A 261 -8.60 -8.38 -15.93
N ASN A 262 -8.18 -9.08 -14.90
CA ASN A 262 -8.05 -10.54 -14.95
C ASN A 262 -9.36 -11.20 -14.54
N PRO A 263 -10.08 -11.86 -15.45
CA PRO A 263 -11.37 -12.49 -15.15
C PRO A 263 -11.26 -13.65 -14.13
N LYS A 264 -10.04 -14.13 -13.86
CA LYS A 264 -9.78 -15.16 -12.83
C LYS A 264 -9.49 -14.59 -11.46
N PHE A 265 -9.48 -13.24 -11.30
CA PHE A 265 -9.18 -12.63 -10.03
C PHE A 265 -10.23 -12.97 -8.96
N ASP A 266 -9.77 -13.47 -7.82
CA ASP A 266 -10.62 -13.99 -6.75
C ASP A 266 -10.80 -13.00 -5.58
N GLY A 267 -10.33 -11.75 -5.73
CA GLY A 267 -10.42 -10.72 -4.70
C GLY A 267 -9.30 -10.77 -3.65
N THR A 268 -8.29 -11.65 -3.82
CA THR A 268 -7.17 -11.77 -2.88
C THR A 268 -6.45 -10.45 -2.71
N THR A 269 -6.32 -10.00 -1.45
CA THR A 269 -5.56 -8.79 -1.12
C THR A 269 -4.05 -9.05 -1.14
N PRO A 270 -3.19 -8.02 -1.31
CA PRO A 270 -1.73 -8.18 -1.24
C PRO A 270 -1.25 -8.82 0.08
N ARG A 271 -1.96 -8.58 1.19
CA ARG A 271 -1.63 -9.19 2.49
C ARG A 271 -1.91 -10.69 2.52
N GLU A 272 -3.02 -11.11 1.96
CA GLU A 272 -3.38 -12.54 1.85
C GLU A 272 -2.46 -13.25 0.87
N ALA A 273 -2.11 -12.61 -0.24
CA ALA A 273 -1.12 -13.11 -1.19
C ALA A 273 0.26 -13.30 -0.53
N GLN A 274 0.70 -12.36 0.32
CA GLN A 274 1.92 -12.49 1.11
C GLN A 274 1.84 -13.67 2.10
N ALA A 275 0.71 -13.87 2.75
CA ALA A 275 0.48 -15.01 3.64
C ALA A 275 0.49 -16.34 2.88
N TYR A 276 -0.06 -16.37 1.67
CA TYR A 276 0.00 -17.52 0.78
C TYR A 276 1.45 -17.90 0.44
N LEU A 277 2.28 -16.95 -0.03
CA LEU A 277 3.69 -17.21 -0.34
C LEU A 277 4.45 -17.70 0.91
N ALA A 278 4.18 -17.12 2.09
CA ALA A 278 4.79 -17.57 3.34
C ALA A 278 4.43 -19.03 3.67
N LYS A 279 3.16 -19.43 3.45
CA LYS A 279 2.69 -20.79 3.65
C LYS A 279 3.31 -21.77 2.65
N VAL A 280 3.41 -21.39 1.37
CA VAL A 280 4.05 -22.20 0.33
C VAL A 280 5.54 -22.41 0.67
N TRP A 281 6.25 -21.35 1.02
CA TRP A 281 7.64 -21.42 1.41
C TRP A 281 7.88 -22.28 2.66
N ALA A 282 6.99 -22.24 3.64
CA ALA A 282 7.07 -23.10 4.81
C ALA A 282 6.96 -24.59 4.43
N ARG A 283 6.09 -24.93 3.47
CA ARG A 283 5.93 -26.29 2.94
C ARG A 283 7.18 -26.74 2.17
N ILE A 284 7.74 -25.89 1.31
CA ILE A 284 8.99 -26.16 0.58
C ILE A 284 10.11 -26.46 1.58
N ARG A 285 10.32 -25.59 2.56
CA ARG A 285 11.37 -25.81 3.58
C ARG A 285 11.16 -27.09 4.38
N ALA A 286 9.93 -27.44 4.71
CA ALA A 286 9.63 -28.69 5.41
C ALA A 286 9.93 -29.93 4.53
N SER A 287 9.65 -29.85 3.24
CA SER A 287 9.98 -30.91 2.27
C SER A 287 11.50 -31.08 2.13
N LEU A 288 12.22 -29.97 1.90
CA LEU A 288 13.67 -29.97 1.79
C LEU A 288 14.34 -30.54 3.05
N LYS A 289 13.86 -30.15 4.24
CA LYS A 289 14.37 -30.68 5.50
C LYS A 289 14.20 -32.20 5.59
N ARG A 290 13.08 -32.77 5.15
CA ARG A 290 12.86 -34.24 5.12
C ARG A 290 13.80 -34.95 4.16
N GLN A 291 14.23 -34.28 3.09
CA GLN A 291 15.18 -34.78 2.10
C GLN A 291 16.66 -34.56 2.52
N GLY A 292 16.91 -34.01 3.73
CA GLY A 292 18.24 -33.67 4.17
C GLY A 292 18.88 -32.50 3.43
N VAL A 293 18.10 -31.68 2.73
CA VAL A 293 18.58 -30.49 2.02
C VAL A 293 18.57 -29.28 2.96
N GLY A 294 19.75 -28.86 3.40
CA GLY A 294 19.99 -27.60 4.10
C GLY A 294 20.06 -26.44 3.11
N LEU A 295 19.53 -25.29 3.50
CA LEU A 295 19.69 -24.07 2.71
C LEU A 295 19.77 -22.82 3.62
N TYR A 296 20.54 -21.85 3.16
CA TYR A 296 20.65 -20.53 3.77
C TYR A 296 20.71 -19.45 2.70
N GLY A 297 20.47 -18.19 3.04
CA GLY A 297 20.50 -17.11 2.06
C GLY A 297 19.52 -15.99 2.37
N PHE A 298 19.01 -15.37 1.32
CA PHE A 298 18.15 -14.17 1.39
C PHE A 298 16.84 -14.38 0.68
N ARG A 299 15.81 -13.71 1.20
CA ARG A 299 14.49 -13.60 0.60
C ARG A 299 14.05 -12.15 0.65
N ILE A 300 13.76 -11.57 -0.51
CA ILE A 300 13.29 -10.20 -0.67
C ILE A 300 11.90 -10.26 -1.29
N ALA A 301 10.94 -9.56 -0.69
CA ALA A 301 9.59 -9.41 -1.24
C ALA A 301 9.49 -8.09 -2.00
N GLU A 302 8.98 -8.14 -3.22
CA GLU A 302 8.71 -6.97 -4.06
C GLU A 302 7.25 -6.98 -4.53
N PRO A 303 6.63 -5.82 -4.71
CA PRO A 303 5.28 -5.74 -5.28
C PRO A 303 5.33 -5.79 -6.80
N ASN A 304 4.38 -6.49 -7.42
CA ASN A 304 4.02 -6.27 -8.82
C ASN A 304 3.26 -4.94 -8.97
N HIS A 305 3.01 -4.49 -10.20
CA HIS A 305 2.29 -3.24 -10.47
C HIS A 305 0.85 -3.23 -9.94
N ASP A 306 0.26 -4.39 -9.70
CA ASP A 306 -1.05 -4.55 -9.07
C ASP A 306 -0.99 -4.67 -7.54
N GLY A 307 0.20 -4.53 -6.96
CA GLY A 307 0.45 -4.66 -5.53
C GLY A 307 0.61 -6.10 -5.05
N THR A 308 0.37 -7.11 -5.89
CA THR A 308 0.56 -8.52 -5.52
C THR A 308 2.03 -8.82 -5.31
N PRO A 309 2.45 -9.42 -4.18
CA PRO A 309 3.86 -9.67 -3.91
C PRO A 309 4.41 -10.81 -4.76
N HIS A 310 5.69 -10.70 -5.10
CA HIS A 310 6.54 -11.80 -5.50
C HIS A 310 7.84 -11.78 -4.68
N TRP A 311 8.51 -12.93 -4.59
CA TRP A 311 9.71 -13.07 -3.80
C TRP A 311 10.89 -13.44 -4.66
N HIS A 312 11.98 -12.72 -4.49
CA HIS A 312 13.30 -13.09 -4.99
C HIS A 312 14.05 -13.81 -3.88
N LEU A 313 14.59 -14.98 -4.20
CA LEU A 313 15.35 -15.81 -3.28
C LEU A 313 16.74 -16.07 -3.85
N LEU A 314 17.76 -15.71 -3.09
CA LEU A 314 19.14 -16.15 -3.31
C LEU A 314 19.45 -17.15 -2.19
N VAL A 315 19.62 -18.41 -2.54
CA VAL A 315 19.90 -19.50 -1.59
C VAL A 315 21.17 -20.21 -1.94
N PHE A 316 21.87 -20.68 -0.92
CA PHE A 316 23.05 -21.53 -1.01
C PHE A 316 22.74 -22.88 -0.38
N HIS A 317 23.28 -23.96 -0.95
CA HIS A 317 23.01 -25.34 -0.57
C HIS A 317 24.18 -26.25 -1.00
N ASP A 318 24.24 -27.46 -0.49
CA ASP A 318 25.20 -28.48 -0.93
C ASP A 318 25.08 -28.71 -2.44
N ALA A 319 26.18 -28.72 -3.17
CA ALA A 319 26.17 -28.77 -4.62
C ALA A 319 25.48 -30.04 -5.17
N ASP A 320 25.61 -31.18 -4.48
CA ASP A 320 24.96 -32.45 -4.83
C ASP A 320 23.43 -32.46 -4.60
N LYS A 321 22.89 -31.50 -3.88
CA LYS A 321 21.45 -31.32 -3.59
C LYS A 321 20.71 -30.38 -4.57
N ALA A 322 21.37 -29.87 -5.58
CA ALA A 322 20.81 -28.92 -6.52
C ALA A 322 19.54 -29.43 -7.22
N GLU A 323 19.54 -30.70 -7.64
CA GLU A 323 18.37 -31.30 -8.32
C GLU A 323 17.18 -31.45 -7.36
N ALA A 324 17.41 -32.00 -6.16
CA ALA A 324 16.35 -32.14 -5.15
C ALA A 324 15.74 -30.77 -4.76
N LEU A 325 16.55 -29.70 -4.72
CA LEU A 325 16.05 -28.34 -4.51
C LEU A 325 15.18 -27.90 -5.69
N ARG A 326 15.61 -28.10 -6.93
CA ARG A 326 14.83 -27.76 -8.12
C ARG A 326 13.48 -28.46 -8.13
N GLU A 327 13.48 -29.80 -8.03
CA GLU A 327 12.24 -30.62 -8.03
C GLU A 327 11.26 -30.24 -6.90
N THR A 328 11.76 -29.75 -5.78
CA THR A 328 10.91 -29.34 -4.66
C THR A 328 10.31 -27.94 -4.86
N VAL A 329 10.98 -27.07 -5.60
CA VAL A 329 10.56 -25.67 -5.79
C VAL A 329 9.69 -25.52 -7.04
N TRP A 330 9.91 -26.28 -8.11
CA TRP A 330 9.15 -26.29 -9.36
C TRP A 330 8.10 -27.40 -9.42
#